data_0b781b4fc2a40ba82a627cdeefde47da
#
_entry.id   0b781b4fc2a40ba82a627cdeefde47da
#
_cell.length_a   1.000
_cell.length_b   1.000
_cell.length_c   1.000
_cell.angle_alpha   90.00
_cell.angle_beta   90.00
_cell.angle_gamma   90.00
#
_symmetry.space_group_name_H-M   'P 1'
#
loop_
_entity.id
_entity.type
_entity.pdbx_description
1 polymer ?
#
loop_
_entity_poly.entity_id
_entity_poly.type
_entity_poly.pdbx_seq_one_letter_code
_entity_poly.pdbx_strand_id
1 'polypeptide(L)'
;MKAIILSCGTGGGHNAAGLAVKEELERRGHSVKMLNPYSLKSEKTEKIINQVYIKTVQRAPRVFGAVYALGNAYRRLPFRSPVYFVNGGMAKRLDGFFQKENPDIVIMPHVFPAEIITNMKNRGMTVPKTVFVSTDYTCIPFTEETDCDIYITPQESLNTEFEKRGIAKQRLKALGIPVSRRFSNPHTRQEAADILGLDADKRYILVSGGSMGAGKLVYAIKILYDKFKNDESVRIITVCGSNEWLYKQLLKRYHDKIIPVRYTDKMAEYMRVSDIYITKPGGLSSTEGAAMGVPMVHIMSIPGCETANMRYFGEKDMSIPVKKLRKNLSAAADRLSASSAAQEMTVNQKKYINPNAAKDICTLAEQFVDGE
;
A
#
# COMPACT_ATOMS: atom_id res chain seq x y z
N MET A 1 -17.29 4.76 -19.64
CA MET A 1 -16.40 3.62 -19.96
C MET A 1 -16.66 2.42 -19.07
N LYS A 2 -16.24 1.25 -19.50
CA LYS A 2 -16.25 0.00 -18.74
C LYS A 2 -14.82 -0.37 -18.36
N ALA A 3 -14.50 -0.32 -17.06
CA ALA A 3 -13.16 -0.56 -16.55
C ALA A 3 -13.08 -1.90 -15.81
N ILE A 4 -11.96 -2.60 -15.97
CA ILE A 4 -11.60 -3.78 -15.17
C ILE A 4 -10.38 -3.43 -14.33
N ILE A 5 -10.46 -3.72 -13.02
CA ILE A 5 -9.32 -3.60 -12.12
C ILE A 5 -8.84 -5.01 -11.77
N LEU A 6 -7.60 -5.34 -12.15
CA LEU A 6 -7.00 -6.64 -11.85
C LEU A 6 -5.99 -6.50 -10.72
N SER A 7 -6.30 -7.10 -9.56
CA SER A 7 -5.44 -7.07 -8.37
C SER A 7 -5.24 -8.46 -7.79
N CYS A 8 -4.21 -8.63 -6.99
CA CYS A 8 -3.92 -9.88 -6.29
C CYS A 8 -3.95 -9.66 -4.77
N GLY A 9 -4.44 -10.66 -4.03
CA GLY A 9 -4.55 -10.63 -2.57
C GLY A 9 -3.22 -10.89 -1.84
N THR A 10 -2.11 -10.43 -2.39
CA THR A 10 -0.75 -10.60 -1.84
C THR A 10 -0.39 -9.60 -0.74
N GLY A 11 -1.36 -9.10 -0.04
CA GLY A 11 -1.31 -8.03 0.95
C GLY A 11 -2.47 -7.06 0.74
N GLY A 12 -2.85 -6.31 1.76
CA GLY A 12 -3.99 -5.39 1.65
C GLY A 12 -3.76 -4.20 0.72
N GLY A 13 -2.49 -3.79 0.51
CA GLY A 13 -2.14 -2.54 -0.16
C GLY A 13 -2.59 -2.46 -1.62
N HIS A 14 -2.26 -3.45 -2.45
CA HIS A 14 -2.64 -3.46 -3.86
C HIS A 14 -4.17 -3.42 -4.04
N ASN A 15 -4.88 -4.22 -3.24
CA ASN A 15 -6.34 -4.24 -3.29
C ASN A 15 -6.94 -2.89 -2.87
N ALA A 16 -6.40 -2.26 -1.83
CA ALA A 16 -6.90 -0.97 -1.38
C ALA A 16 -6.61 0.15 -2.39
N ALA A 17 -5.44 0.12 -3.07
CA ALA A 17 -5.15 1.02 -4.19
C ALA A 17 -6.13 0.82 -5.36
N GLY A 18 -6.42 -0.45 -5.71
CA GLY A 18 -7.43 -0.78 -6.72
C GLY A 18 -8.83 -0.34 -6.33
N LEU A 19 -9.21 -0.53 -5.06
CA LEU A 19 -10.50 -0.06 -4.53
C LEU A 19 -10.64 1.45 -4.57
N ALA A 20 -9.58 2.21 -4.27
CA ALA A 20 -9.60 3.66 -4.34
C ALA A 20 -9.90 4.17 -5.77
N VAL A 21 -9.29 3.55 -6.78
CA VAL A 21 -9.59 3.84 -8.19
C VAL A 21 -11.01 3.40 -8.56
N LYS A 22 -11.44 2.22 -8.11
CA LYS A 22 -12.81 1.72 -8.33
C LYS A 22 -13.85 2.69 -7.77
N GLU A 23 -13.73 3.07 -6.50
CA GLU A 23 -14.65 3.99 -5.83
C GLU A 23 -14.77 5.33 -6.60
N GLU A 24 -13.66 5.86 -7.07
CA GLU A 24 -13.65 7.13 -7.81
C GLU A 24 -14.28 6.99 -9.21
N LEU A 25 -13.98 5.92 -9.95
CA LEU A 25 -14.61 5.65 -11.25
C LEU A 25 -16.12 5.42 -11.14
N GLU A 26 -16.57 4.63 -10.14
CA GLU A 26 -18.01 4.41 -9.89
C GLU A 26 -18.73 5.71 -9.50
N ARG A 27 -18.08 6.56 -8.70
CA ARG A 27 -18.61 7.90 -8.35
C ARG A 27 -18.80 8.80 -9.58
N ARG A 28 -17.98 8.61 -10.62
CA ARG A 28 -18.10 9.31 -11.91
C ARG A 28 -19.11 8.67 -12.87
N GLY A 29 -19.79 7.59 -12.44
CA GLY A 29 -20.82 6.91 -13.24
C GLY A 29 -20.28 5.83 -14.19
N HIS A 30 -19.03 5.40 -14.01
CA HIS A 30 -18.45 4.33 -14.83
C HIS A 30 -18.80 2.94 -14.31
N SER A 31 -18.87 1.95 -15.22
CA SER A 31 -19.04 0.55 -14.87
C SER A 31 -17.68 -0.06 -14.52
N VAL A 32 -17.50 -0.54 -13.28
CA VAL A 32 -16.21 -1.07 -12.82
C VAL A 32 -16.35 -2.45 -12.21
N LYS A 33 -15.54 -3.40 -12.68
CA LYS A 33 -15.37 -4.70 -12.02
C LYS A 33 -13.95 -4.83 -11.49
N MET A 34 -13.80 -5.29 -10.25
CA MET A 34 -12.50 -5.61 -9.67
C MET A 34 -12.44 -7.10 -9.36
N LEU A 35 -11.38 -7.76 -9.80
CA LEU A 35 -11.17 -9.18 -9.54
C LEU A 35 -9.69 -9.54 -9.43
N ASN A 36 -9.44 -10.69 -8.81
CA ASN A 36 -8.16 -11.35 -8.87
C ASN A 36 -8.16 -12.29 -10.09
N PRO A 37 -7.23 -12.13 -11.07
CA PRO A 37 -7.25 -12.95 -12.29
C PRO A 37 -7.16 -14.45 -12.02
N TYR A 38 -6.55 -14.88 -10.92
CA TYR A 38 -6.46 -16.29 -10.57
C TYR A 38 -7.80 -16.92 -10.15
N SER A 39 -8.79 -16.12 -9.75
CA SER A 39 -10.16 -16.60 -9.48
C SER A 39 -10.83 -17.17 -10.72
N LEU A 40 -10.44 -16.69 -11.92
CA LEU A 40 -10.92 -17.23 -13.20
C LEU A 40 -10.52 -18.71 -13.45
N LYS A 41 -9.53 -19.23 -12.71
CA LYS A 41 -9.20 -20.66 -12.73
C LYS A 41 -10.01 -21.42 -11.71
N SER A 42 -9.97 -21.01 -10.46
CA SER A 42 -10.82 -21.45 -9.35
C SER A 42 -10.54 -20.61 -8.11
N GLU A 43 -11.52 -20.47 -7.22
CA GLU A 43 -11.33 -19.85 -5.90
C GLU A 43 -10.23 -20.54 -5.08
N LYS A 44 -10.05 -21.85 -5.25
CA LYS A 44 -9.00 -22.61 -4.59
C LYS A 44 -7.61 -22.16 -5.05
N THR A 45 -7.43 -21.89 -6.35
CA THR A 45 -6.15 -21.39 -6.90
C THR A 45 -5.81 -20.01 -6.33
N GLU A 46 -6.78 -19.11 -6.30
CA GLU A 46 -6.63 -17.78 -5.71
C GLU A 46 -6.21 -17.88 -4.23
N LYS A 47 -6.95 -18.66 -3.43
CA LYS A 47 -6.65 -18.87 -2.01
C LYS A 47 -5.24 -19.44 -1.78
N ILE A 48 -4.81 -20.40 -2.61
CA ILE A 48 -3.46 -20.98 -2.50
C ILE A 48 -2.39 -19.92 -2.77
N ILE A 49 -2.49 -19.16 -3.86
CA ILE A 49 -1.50 -18.15 -4.22
C ILE A 49 -1.41 -17.08 -3.14
N ASN A 50 -2.55 -16.56 -2.68
CA ASN A 50 -2.59 -15.57 -1.61
C ASN A 50 -2.00 -16.12 -0.31
N GLN A 51 -2.33 -17.36 0.09
CA GLN A 51 -1.82 -17.96 1.31
C GLN A 51 -0.31 -18.26 1.26
N VAL A 52 0.20 -18.75 0.12
CA VAL A 52 1.64 -19.01 -0.04
C VAL A 52 2.42 -17.70 0.12
N TYR A 53 1.99 -16.65 -0.56
CA TYR A 53 2.61 -15.34 -0.43
C TYR A 53 2.58 -14.82 1.02
N ILE A 54 1.40 -14.76 1.63
CA ILE A 54 1.20 -14.27 3.00
C ILE A 54 2.03 -15.08 4.00
N LYS A 55 2.01 -16.42 3.92
CA LYS A 55 2.79 -17.27 4.82
C LYS A 55 4.29 -17.08 4.66
N THR A 56 4.78 -16.89 3.43
CA THR A 56 6.20 -16.61 3.17
C THR A 56 6.63 -15.29 3.79
N VAL A 57 5.85 -14.23 3.60
CA VAL A 57 6.13 -12.91 4.20
C VAL A 57 6.07 -12.95 5.73
N GLN A 58 5.09 -13.66 6.31
CA GLN A 58 4.90 -13.70 7.77
C GLN A 58 5.91 -14.59 8.50
N ARG A 59 6.14 -15.80 7.97
CA ARG A 59 6.92 -16.85 8.67
C ARG A 59 8.40 -16.86 8.29
N ALA A 60 8.72 -16.38 7.08
CA ALA A 60 10.07 -16.41 6.54
C ALA A 60 10.47 -15.10 5.84
N PRO A 61 10.46 -13.95 6.55
CA PRO A 61 10.77 -12.64 5.94
C PRO A 61 12.19 -12.59 5.34
N ARG A 62 13.14 -13.38 5.88
CA ARG A 62 14.49 -13.52 5.29
C ARG A 62 14.46 -14.26 3.95
N VAL A 63 13.61 -15.30 3.83
CA VAL A 63 13.39 -16.02 2.56
C VAL A 63 12.73 -15.10 1.55
N PHE A 64 11.73 -14.33 1.95
CA PHE A 64 11.13 -13.31 1.08
C PHE A 64 12.17 -12.30 0.59
N GLY A 65 13.02 -11.79 1.49
CA GLY A 65 14.12 -10.91 1.14
C GLY A 65 15.13 -11.56 0.16
N ALA A 66 15.44 -12.84 0.33
CA ALA A 66 16.29 -13.59 -0.60
C ALA A 66 15.62 -13.75 -1.97
N VAL A 67 14.34 -14.09 -2.02
CA VAL A 67 13.55 -14.16 -3.27
C VAL A 67 13.50 -12.80 -3.96
N TYR A 68 13.30 -11.72 -3.22
CA TYR A 68 13.34 -10.36 -3.77
C TYR A 68 14.75 -10.01 -4.30
N ALA A 69 15.80 -10.36 -3.59
CA ALA A 69 17.18 -10.17 -4.04
C ALA A 69 17.52 -11.01 -5.29
N LEU A 70 17.03 -12.25 -5.35
CA LEU A 70 17.11 -13.10 -6.54
C LEU A 70 16.35 -12.48 -7.71
N GLY A 71 15.15 -11.95 -7.50
CA GLY A 71 14.42 -11.18 -8.50
C GLY A 71 15.23 -9.99 -9.02
N ASN A 72 15.89 -9.23 -8.12
CA ASN A 72 16.78 -8.15 -8.50
C ASN A 72 18.04 -8.62 -9.25
N ALA A 73 18.58 -9.79 -8.95
CA ALA A 73 19.68 -10.38 -9.71
C ALA A 73 19.19 -10.91 -11.07
N TYR A 74 18.03 -11.55 -11.09
CA TYR A 74 17.42 -12.13 -12.28
C TYR A 74 17.13 -11.08 -13.36
N ARG A 75 16.69 -9.89 -12.99
CA ARG A 75 16.41 -8.78 -13.92
C ARG A 75 17.65 -8.29 -14.72
N ARG A 76 18.87 -8.79 -14.41
CA ARG A 76 20.08 -8.56 -15.21
C ARG A 76 20.28 -9.59 -16.32
N LEU A 77 19.47 -10.64 -16.34
CA LEU A 77 19.55 -11.71 -17.32
C LEU A 77 18.70 -11.35 -18.57
N PRO A 78 19.09 -11.81 -19.75
CA PRO A 78 18.42 -11.44 -21.01
C PRO A 78 17.12 -12.23 -21.27
N PHE A 79 16.59 -12.95 -20.32
CA PHE A 79 15.38 -13.79 -20.48
C PHE A 79 14.36 -13.52 -19.40
N ARG A 80 13.09 -13.79 -19.73
CA ARG A 80 11.93 -13.60 -18.85
C ARG A 80 11.98 -14.52 -17.63
N SER A 81 11.49 -14.02 -16.50
CA SER A 81 11.47 -14.77 -15.25
C SER A 81 10.55 -15.99 -15.28
N PRO A 82 10.79 -17.01 -14.43
CA PRO A 82 9.82 -18.08 -14.24
C PRO A 82 8.43 -17.57 -13.82
N VAL A 83 8.37 -16.44 -13.10
CA VAL A 83 7.11 -15.80 -12.66
C VAL A 83 6.29 -15.37 -13.88
N TYR A 84 6.94 -14.76 -14.88
CA TYR A 84 6.32 -14.39 -16.14
C TYR A 84 5.63 -15.57 -16.84
N PHE A 85 6.29 -16.73 -16.92
CA PHE A 85 5.73 -17.92 -17.56
C PHE A 85 4.57 -18.53 -16.77
N VAL A 86 4.69 -18.58 -15.44
CA VAL A 86 3.61 -19.05 -14.57
C VAL A 86 2.37 -18.18 -14.73
N ASN A 87 2.53 -16.85 -14.71
CA ASN A 87 1.44 -15.90 -14.91
C ASN A 87 0.83 -16.02 -16.31
N GLY A 88 1.65 -16.27 -17.34
CA GLY A 88 1.21 -16.54 -18.71
C GLY A 88 0.25 -17.71 -18.87
N GLY A 89 0.20 -18.63 -17.91
CA GLY A 89 -0.79 -19.71 -17.86
C GLY A 89 -2.24 -19.23 -17.69
N MET A 90 -2.44 -17.97 -17.27
CA MET A 90 -3.77 -17.37 -17.11
C MET A 90 -4.26 -16.65 -18.36
N ALA A 91 -3.41 -16.41 -19.37
CA ALA A 91 -3.71 -15.56 -20.52
C ALA A 91 -5.01 -15.97 -21.27
N LYS A 92 -5.18 -17.27 -21.60
CA LYS A 92 -6.40 -17.74 -22.28
C LYS A 92 -7.69 -17.52 -21.47
N ARG A 93 -7.62 -17.64 -20.14
CA ARG A 93 -8.80 -17.44 -19.27
C ARG A 93 -9.18 -15.97 -19.20
N LEU A 94 -8.17 -15.12 -19.10
CA LEU A 94 -8.38 -13.68 -19.07
C LEU A 94 -8.87 -13.18 -20.43
N ASP A 95 -8.39 -13.73 -21.54
CA ASP A 95 -8.90 -13.46 -22.88
C ASP A 95 -10.39 -13.78 -23.01
N GLY A 96 -10.82 -14.98 -22.63
CA GLY A 96 -12.25 -15.34 -22.65
C GLY A 96 -13.10 -14.47 -21.71
N PHE A 97 -12.54 -14.00 -20.61
CA PHE A 97 -13.23 -13.04 -19.74
C PHE A 97 -13.34 -11.66 -20.43
N PHE A 98 -12.31 -11.17 -21.10
CA PHE A 98 -12.36 -9.90 -21.83
C PHE A 98 -13.32 -9.95 -23.02
N GLN A 99 -13.33 -11.04 -23.77
CA GLN A 99 -14.31 -11.23 -24.87
C GLN A 99 -15.76 -11.13 -24.37
N LYS A 100 -16.04 -11.65 -23.18
CA LYS A 100 -17.39 -11.57 -22.57
C LYS A 100 -17.70 -10.18 -22.01
N GLU A 101 -16.74 -9.57 -21.32
CA GLU A 101 -16.96 -8.28 -20.64
C GLU A 101 -16.80 -7.07 -21.56
N ASN A 102 -15.98 -7.20 -22.60
CA ASN A 102 -15.61 -6.12 -23.54
C ASN A 102 -15.26 -4.81 -22.82
N PRO A 103 -14.19 -4.79 -21.98
CA PRO A 103 -13.79 -3.59 -21.28
C PRO A 103 -13.04 -2.61 -22.19
N ASP A 104 -13.20 -1.31 -21.90
CA ASP A 104 -12.46 -0.25 -22.57
C ASP A 104 -11.02 -0.15 -22.04
N ILE A 105 -10.82 -0.42 -20.72
CA ILE A 105 -9.55 -0.24 -20.03
C ILE A 105 -9.37 -1.28 -18.91
N VAL A 106 -8.11 -1.64 -18.68
CA VAL A 106 -7.67 -2.48 -17.56
C VAL A 106 -6.65 -1.74 -16.71
N ILE A 107 -6.92 -1.61 -15.42
CA ILE A 107 -6.06 -0.95 -14.43
C ILE A 107 -5.49 -2.00 -13.47
N MET A 108 -4.17 -2.00 -13.27
CA MET A 108 -3.47 -3.07 -12.57
C MET A 108 -2.55 -2.52 -11.47
N PRO A 109 -2.98 -2.52 -10.21
CA PRO A 109 -2.12 -2.11 -9.08
C PRO A 109 -1.14 -3.20 -8.63
N HIS A 110 -0.97 -4.28 -9.41
CA HIS A 110 -0.06 -5.37 -9.09
C HIS A 110 0.64 -5.89 -10.35
N VAL A 111 1.92 -6.28 -10.23
CA VAL A 111 2.74 -6.72 -11.35
C VAL A 111 2.25 -8.02 -12.01
N PHE A 112 1.71 -8.98 -11.26
CA PHE A 112 1.28 -10.26 -11.83
C PHE A 112 0.17 -10.14 -12.89
N PRO A 113 -0.92 -9.38 -12.67
CA PRO A 113 -1.86 -9.09 -13.75
C PRO A 113 -1.22 -8.43 -14.97
N ALA A 114 -0.27 -7.51 -14.77
CA ALA A 114 0.44 -6.86 -15.87
C ALA A 114 1.29 -7.85 -16.69
N GLU A 115 1.91 -8.85 -16.05
CA GLU A 115 2.60 -9.94 -16.74
C GLU A 115 1.62 -10.84 -17.51
N ILE A 116 0.41 -11.11 -16.99
CA ILE A 116 -0.62 -11.86 -17.73
C ILE A 116 -1.00 -11.12 -19.00
N ILE A 117 -1.28 -9.81 -18.89
CA ILE A 117 -1.59 -8.94 -20.03
C ILE A 117 -0.46 -8.92 -21.06
N THR A 118 0.78 -8.79 -20.59
CA THR A 118 1.96 -8.82 -21.46
C THR A 118 2.09 -10.15 -22.19
N ASN A 119 1.81 -11.26 -21.53
CA ASN A 119 1.73 -12.57 -22.17
C ASN A 119 0.63 -12.64 -23.24
N MET A 120 -0.54 -12.02 -23.00
CA MET A 120 -1.62 -11.94 -23.99
C MET A 120 -1.17 -11.16 -25.24
N LYS A 121 -0.58 -9.96 -25.05
CA LYS A 121 -0.03 -9.15 -26.14
C LYS A 121 1.01 -9.94 -26.97
N ASN A 122 1.95 -10.61 -26.30
CA ASN A 122 3.00 -11.41 -26.97
C ASN A 122 2.46 -12.64 -27.71
N ARG A 123 1.25 -13.08 -27.43
CA ARG A 123 0.55 -14.18 -28.15
C ARG A 123 -0.41 -13.67 -29.21
N GLY A 124 -0.41 -12.37 -29.51
CA GLY A 124 -1.30 -11.75 -30.50
C GLY A 124 -2.77 -11.69 -30.10
N MET A 125 -3.07 -11.82 -28.80
CA MET A 125 -4.44 -11.67 -28.28
C MET A 125 -4.82 -10.19 -28.21
N THR A 126 -6.07 -9.86 -28.50
CA THR A 126 -6.60 -8.50 -28.32
C THR A 126 -6.70 -8.17 -26.85
N VAL A 127 -6.11 -7.05 -26.45
CA VAL A 127 -6.18 -6.54 -25.05
C VAL A 127 -6.75 -5.13 -25.04
N PRO A 128 -7.51 -4.74 -24.02
CA PRO A 128 -7.98 -3.37 -23.82
C PRO A 128 -6.81 -2.42 -23.57
N LYS A 129 -7.07 -1.11 -23.49
CA LYS A 129 -6.08 -0.13 -23.00
C LYS A 129 -5.60 -0.51 -21.59
N THR A 130 -4.31 -0.34 -21.31
CA THR A 130 -3.67 -0.91 -20.11
C THR A 130 -2.96 0.15 -19.27
N VAL A 131 -3.28 0.21 -17.98
CA VAL A 131 -2.65 1.09 -16.99
C VAL A 131 -2.09 0.26 -15.85
N PHE A 132 -0.78 0.32 -15.66
CA PHE A 132 -0.14 -0.21 -14.45
C PHE A 132 -0.04 0.88 -13.38
N VAL A 133 -0.35 0.54 -12.12
CA VAL A 133 -0.25 1.46 -10.99
C VAL A 133 0.77 0.93 -10.00
N SER A 134 1.92 1.60 -9.88
CA SER A 134 2.91 1.26 -8.86
C SER A 134 2.37 1.59 -7.47
N THR A 135 2.56 0.68 -6.53
CA THR A 135 2.11 0.79 -5.14
C THR A 135 3.24 0.84 -4.12
N ASP A 136 4.48 0.98 -4.60
CA ASP A 136 5.69 1.13 -3.80
C ASP A 136 6.58 2.25 -4.36
N TYR A 137 7.35 2.91 -3.50
CA TYR A 137 8.28 4.01 -3.86
C TYR A 137 9.60 3.48 -4.43
N THR A 138 9.49 2.54 -5.32
CA THR A 138 10.58 1.94 -6.10
C THR A 138 10.02 1.16 -7.28
N CYS A 139 10.81 0.95 -8.32
CA CYS A 139 10.48 0.01 -9.38
C CYS A 139 10.72 -1.42 -8.90
N ILE A 140 9.66 -2.12 -8.48
CA ILE A 140 9.75 -3.50 -7.98
C ILE A 140 10.24 -4.47 -9.07
N PRO A 141 10.86 -5.62 -8.70
CA PRO A 141 11.24 -6.65 -9.67
C PRO A 141 10.08 -7.10 -10.55
N PHE A 142 10.40 -7.46 -11.78
CA PHE A 142 9.48 -7.92 -12.83
C PHE A 142 8.60 -6.84 -13.46
N THR A 143 8.61 -5.58 -12.97
CA THR A 143 7.95 -4.46 -13.67
C THR A 143 8.52 -4.27 -15.08
N GLU A 144 9.83 -4.48 -15.26
CA GLU A 144 10.53 -4.45 -16.54
C GLU A 144 10.12 -5.55 -17.52
N GLU A 145 9.46 -6.59 -17.06
CA GLU A 145 8.94 -7.68 -17.90
C GLU A 145 7.54 -7.37 -18.47
N THR A 146 6.92 -6.29 -18.00
CA THR A 146 5.57 -5.90 -18.40
C THR A 146 5.57 -4.95 -19.59
N ASP A 147 4.48 -4.96 -20.36
CA ASP A 147 4.23 -4.06 -21.48
C ASP A 147 2.84 -3.44 -21.35
N CYS A 148 2.74 -2.40 -20.51
CA CYS A 148 1.52 -1.61 -20.34
C CYS A 148 1.63 -0.30 -21.13
N ASP A 149 0.50 0.24 -21.57
CA ASP A 149 0.47 1.48 -22.35
C ASP A 149 0.86 2.67 -21.46
N ILE A 150 0.42 2.67 -20.19
CA ILE A 150 0.73 3.71 -19.19
C ILE A 150 1.20 3.05 -17.89
N TYR A 151 2.20 3.66 -17.25
CA TYR A 151 2.70 3.32 -15.91
C TYR A 151 2.54 4.51 -14.98
N ILE A 152 1.69 4.37 -13.98
CA ILE A 152 1.55 5.35 -12.92
C ILE A 152 2.65 5.13 -11.88
N THR A 153 3.48 6.14 -11.69
CA THR A 153 4.57 6.12 -10.69
C THR A 153 4.21 6.97 -9.47
N PRO A 154 4.77 6.66 -8.29
CA PRO A 154 4.45 7.37 -7.06
C PRO A 154 4.88 8.83 -7.08
N GLN A 155 5.97 9.16 -7.80
CA GLN A 155 6.55 10.49 -7.81
C GLN A 155 7.54 10.63 -8.98
N GLU A 156 7.63 11.82 -9.57
CA GLU A 156 8.46 12.10 -10.75
C GLU A 156 9.95 11.77 -10.52
N SER A 157 10.47 12.06 -9.34
CA SER A 157 11.87 11.75 -8.99
C SER A 157 12.21 10.25 -9.05
N LEU A 158 11.21 9.37 -9.07
CA LEU A 158 11.38 7.93 -9.21
C LEU A 158 11.35 7.46 -10.68
N ASN A 159 10.88 8.28 -11.61
CA ASN A 159 10.77 7.90 -13.02
C ASN A 159 12.09 7.40 -13.61
N THR A 160 13.21 8.02 -13.23
CA THR A 160 14.56 7.58 -13.66
C THR A 160 14.87 6.13 -13.28
N GLU A 161 14.31 5.62 -12.16
CA GLU A 161 14.48 4.21 -11.79
C GLU A 161 13.71 3.29 -12.74
N PHE A 162 12.50 3.68 -13.16
CA PHE A 162 11.70 2.94 -14.14
C PHE A 162 12.32 3.00 -15.53
N GLU A 163 12.82 4.16 -15.96
CA GLU A 163 13.54 4.33 -17.23
C GLU A 163 14.78 3.44 -17.31
N LYS A 164 15.60 3.39 -16.25
CA LYS A 164 16.75 2.49 -16.15
C LYS A 164 16.39 1.00 -16.22
N ARG A 165 15.11 0.67 -16.05
CA ARG A 165 14.57 -0.69 -16.17
C ARG A 165 13.91 -0.94 -17.52
N GLY A 166 14.04 0.01 -18.46
CA GLY A 166 13.54 -0.14 -19.84
C GLY A 166 12.10 0.32 -20.07
N ILE A 167 11.45 0.93 -19.05
CA ILE A 167 10.14 1.54 -19.26
C ILE A 167 10.33 2.89 -19.97
N ALA A 168 9.70 3.05 -21.12
CA ALA A 168 9.83 4.26 -21.92
C ALA A 168 9.26 5.49 -21.18
N LYS A 169 10.00 6.61 -21.16
CA LYS A 169 9.66 7.83 -20.44
C LYS A 169 8.25 8.36 -20.74
N GLN A 170 7.83 8.31 -21.99
CA GLN A 170 6.51 8.80 -22.42
C GLN A 170 5.34 8.00 -21.83
N ARG A 171 5.57 6.77 -21.40
CA ARG A 171 4.58 5.92 -20.74
C ARG A 171 4.48 6.18 -19.23
N LEU A 172 5.44 6.90 -18.63
CA LEU A 172 5.48 7.17 -17.21
C LEU A 172 4.63 8.41 -16.88
N LYS A 173 3.74 8.26 -15.89
CA LYS A 173 2.89 9.35 -15.35
C LYS A 173 3.01 9.37 -13.83
N ALA A 174 3.63 10.41 -13.30
CA ALA A 174 3.89 10.56 -11.86
C ALA A 174 2.66 11.13 -11.13
N LEU A 175 1.59 10.35 -11.01
CA LEU A 175 0.34 10.77 -10.38
C LEU A 175 0.22 10.39 -8.91
N GLY A 176 1.09 9.52 -8.39
CA GLY A 176 1.04 9.08 -6.99
C GLY A 176 0.38 7.71 -6.81
N ILE A 177 0.44 7.20 -5.59
CA ILE A 177 -0.25 5.97 -5.19
C ILE A 177 -1.69 6.33 -4.82
N PRO A 178 -2.71 5.72 -5.44
CA PRO A 178 -4.11 6.07 -5.17
C PRO A 178 -4.53 5.63 -3.77
N VAL A 179 -5.13 6.55 -3.03
CA VAL A 179 -5.76 6.32 -1.73
C VAL A 179 -7.25 6.62 -1.79
N SER A 180 -8.04 5.93 -0.95
CA SER A 180 -9.49 6.19 -0.85
C SER A 180 -9.75 7.64 -0.46
N ARG A 181 -10.86 8.18 -0.91
CA ARG A 181 -11.31 9.54 -0.62
C ARG A 181 -11.38 9.84 0.88
N ARG A 182 -11.56 8.85 1.72
CA ARG A 182 -11.53 9.00 3.20
C ARG A 182 -10.20 9.54 3.70
N PHE A 183 -9.08 9.28 3.00
CA PHE A 183 -7.76 9.79 3.36
C PHE A 183 -7.44 11.13 2.69
N SER A 184 -8.02 11.43 1.52
CA SER A 184 -7.80 12.70 0.81
C SER A 184 -8.77 13.81 1.23
N ASN A 185 -9.95 13.45 1.73
CA ASN A 185 -10.95 14.37 2.29
C ASN A 185 -11.48 13.82 3.62
N PRO A 186 -10.65 13.84 4.66
CA PRO A 186 -10.98 13.22 5.95
C PRO A 186 -11.98 14.05 6.73
N HIS A 187 -12.68 13.39 7.67
CA HIS A 187 -13.43 14.04 8.73
C HIS A 187 -12.56 15.02 9.55
N THR A 188 -13.17 15.91 10.27
CA THR A 188 -12.50 16.66 11.33
C THR A 188 -12.06 15.71 12.46
N ARG A 189 -11.15 16.15 13.33
CA ARG A 189 -10.72 15.35 14.49
C ARG A 189 -11.90 15.00 15.40
N GLN A 190 -12.80 15.95 15.63
CA GLN A 190 -13.99 15.74 16.47
C GLN A 190 -14.94 14.70 15.85
N GLU A 191 -15.30 14.85 14.57
CA GLU A 191 -16.16 13.87 13.90
C GLU A 191 -15.57 12.46 13.90
N ALA A 192 -14.25 12.35 13.69
CA ALA A 192 -13.57 11.06 13.74
C ALA A 192 -13.58 10.47 15.16
N ALA A 193 -13.39 11.29 16.19
CA ALA A 193 -13.47 10.86 17.57
C ALA A 193 -14.88 10.38 17.94
N ASP A 194 -15.91 11.11 17.51
CA ASP A 194 -17.32 10.74 17.73
C ASP A 194 -17.66 9.39 17.07
N ILE A 195 -17.21 9.19 15.81
CA ILE A 195 -17.40 7.92 15.08
C ILE A 195 -16.73 6.74 15.81
N LEU A 196 -15.60 6.99 16.47
CA LEU A 196 -14.82 5.96 17.17
C LEU A 196 -15.22 5.80 18.66
N GLY A 197 -16.03 6.69 19.20
CA GLY A 197 -16.32 6.74 20.63
C GLY A 197 -15.10 7.12 21.48
N LEU A 198 -14.24 8.00 20.96
CA LEU A 198 -13.00 8.45 21.59
C LEU A 198 -13.10 9.91 22.02
N ASP A 199 -12.25 10.31 22.96
CA ASP A 199 -12.12 11.67 23.44
C ASP A 199 -11.20 12.48 22.52
N ALA A 200 -11.70 13.51 21.84
CA ALA A 200 -10.93 14.34 20.89
C ALA A 200 -9.79 15.13 21.56
N ASP A 201 -9.86 15.38 22.87
CA ASP A 201 -8.86 16.14 23.62
C ASP A 201 -7.67 15.28 24.07
N LYS A 202 -7.78 13.95 24.00
CA LYS A 202 -6.67 13.02 24.27
C LYS A 202 -5.68 12.97 23.13
N ARG A 203 -4.42 12.73 23.46
CA ARG A 203 -3.36 12.46 22.50
C ARG A 203 -3.33 10.98 22.16
N TYR A 204 -3.33 10.64 20.89
CA TYR A 204 -3.33 9.26 20.43
C TYR A 204 -2.07 8.90 19.63
N ILE A 205 -1.46 7.77 20.01
CA ILE A 205 -0.39 7.13 19.23
C ILE A 205 -1.00 5.91 18.56
N LEU A 206 -1.18 5.97 17.25
CA LEU A 206 -1.67 4.86 16.46
C LEU A 206 -0.52 3.92 16.11
N VAL A 207 -0.70 2.64 16.39
CA VAL A 207 0.28 1.59 16.06
C VAL A 207 -0.38 0.55 15.16
N SER A 208 0.17 0.29 13.98
CA SER A 208 -0.32 -0.77 13.12
C SER A 208 0.81 -1.58 12.45
N GLY A 209 0.58 -2.88 12.30
CA GLY A 209 1.47 -3.78 11.56
C GLY A 209 1.08 -4.00 10.10
N GLY A 210 0.15 -3.21 9.57
CA GLY A 210 -0.52 -3.47 8.30
C GLY A 210 -1.60 -4.55 8.44
N SER A 211 -2.30 -4.88 7.34
CA SER A 211 -3.43 -5.83 7.33
C SER A 211 -3.13 -7.21 7.95
N MET A 212 -1.87 -7.57 8.10
CA MET A 212 -1.44 -8.87 8.66
C MET A 212 -1.02 -8.81 10.11
N GLY A 213 -0.96 -7.65 10.76
CA GLY A 213 -0.55 -7.48 12.17
C GLY A 213 0.81 -8.11 12.50
N ALA A 214 1.75 -8.11 11.54
CA ALA A 214 2.97 -8.90 11.58
C ALA A 214 4.12 -8.21 12.33
N GLY A 215 5.08 -9.00 12.80
CA GLY A 215 6.39 -8.57 13.23
C GLY A 215 6.57 -8.34 14.73
N LYS A 216 7.58 -7.53 15.07
CA LYS A 216 7.93 -7.19 16.46
C LYS A 216 7.00 -6.12 17.06
N LEU A 217 5.73 -6.10 16.64
CA LEU A 217 4.74 -5.11 17.05
C LEU A 217 4.54 -5.11 18.57
N VAL A 218 4.45 -6.32 19.16
CA VAL A 218 4.34 -6.49 20.62
C VAL A 218 5.46 -5.76 21.37
N TYR A 219 6.69 -5.83 20.82
CA TYR A 219 7.82 -5.19 21.47
C TYR A 219 7.78 -3.66 21.33
N ALA A 220 7.36 -3.16 20.16
CA ALA A 220 7.15 -1.73 19.97
C ALA A 220 6.06 -1.19 20.92
N ILE A 221 4.96 -1.92 21.04
CA ILE A 221 3.86 -1.57 21.95
C ILE A 221 4.36 -1.51 23.40
N LYS A 222 5.16 -2.50 23.85
CA LYS A 222 5.73 -2.51 25.19
C LYS A 222 6.61 -1.27 25.44
N ILE A 223 7.47 -0.90 24.50
CA ILE A 223 8.33 0.30 24.62
C ILE A 223 7.47 1.57 24.80
N LEU A 224 6.43 1.71 23.99
CA LEU A 224 5.54 2.86 24.04
C LEU A 224 4.72 2.88 25.34
N TYR A 225 4.22 1.71 25.78
CA TYR A 225 3.53 1.59 27.04
C TYR A 225 4.43 2.00 28.21
N ASP A 226 5.64 1.43 28.32
CA ASP A 226 6.58 1.72 29.40
C ASP A 226 6.93 3.23 29.43
N LYS A 227 6.98 3.87 28.26
CA LYS A 227 7.23 5.30 28.12
C LYS A 227 6.07 6.19 28.61
N PHE A 228 4.83 5.86 28.18
CA PHE A 228 3.68 6.74 28.36
C PHE A 228 2.70 6.28 29.45
N LYS A 229 2.99 5.20 30.18
CA LYS A 229 2.05 4.63 31.18
C LYS A 229 1.61 5.62 32.26
N ASN A 230 2.45 6.58 32.62
CA ASN A 230 2.16 7.59 33.65
C ASN A 230 1.62 8.93 33.08
N ASP A 231 1.50 9.05 31.74
CA ASP A 231 0.98 10.25 31.10
C ASP A 231 -0.52 10.09 30.80
N GLU A 232 -1.38 10.64 31.66
CA GLU A 232 -2.84 10.55 31.57
C GLU A 232 -3.42 11.15 30.27
N SER A 233 -2.71 12.03 29.62
CA SER A 233 -3.16 12.66 28.36
C SER A 233 -3.00 11.77 27.13
N VAL A 234 -2.13 10.74 27.20
CA VAL A 234 -1.79 9.88 26.05
C VAL A 234 -2.54 8.55 26.12
N ARG A 235 -3.03 8.07 24.98
CA ARG A 235 -3.54 6.71 24.74
C ARG A 235 -2.87 6.10 23.53
N ILE A 236 -2.72 4.76 23.54
CA ILE A 236 -2.11 4.02 22.42
C ILE A 236 -3.19 3.20 21.74
N ILE A 237 -3.52 3.53 20.50
CA ILE A 237 -4.43 2.73 19.68
C ILE A 237 -3.59 1.69 18.94
N THR A 238 -3.96 0.42 19.04
CA THR A 238 -3.23 -0.66 18.36
C THR A 238 -4.15 -1.43 17.45
N VAL A 239 -3.96 -1.28 16.14
CA VAL A 239 -4.69 -2.05 15.13
C VAL A 239 -3.99 -3.40 14.93
N CYS A 240 -4.63 -4.45 15.46
CA CYS A 240 -4.12 -5.82 15.47
C CYS A 240 -4.38 -6.56 14.14
N GLY A 241 -5.25 -6.03 13.28
CA GLY A 241 -5.68 -6.71 12.06
C GLY A 241 -6.33 -8.05 12.36
N SER A 242 -5.91 -9.10 11.68
CA SER A 242 -6.39 -10.47 11.90
C SER A 242 -5.69 -11.22 13.05
N ASN A 243 -4.83 -10.55 13.82
CA ASN A 243 -4.08 -11.18 14.90
C ASN A 243 -4.89 -11.18 16.22
N GLU A 244 -5.80 -12.15 16.36
CA GLU A 244 -6.64 -12.33 17.55
C GLU A 244 -5.83 -12.60 18.83
N TRP A 245 -4.69 -13.27 18.71
CA TRP A 245 -3.82 -13.51 19.86
C TRP A 245 -3.29 -12.17 20.41
N LEU A 246 -2.78 -11.30 19.54
CA LEU A 246 -2.30 -9.98 19.95
C LEU A 246 -3.42 -9.17 20.59
N TYR A 247 -4.59 -9.11 19.97
CA TYR A 247 -5.75 -8.42 20.48
C TYR A 247 -6.10 -8.86 21.92
N LYS A 248 -6.24 -10.16 22.15
CA LYS A 248 -6.53 -10.72 23.48
C LYS A 248 -5.43 -10.44 24.51
N GLN A 249 -4.14 -10.49 24.10
CA GLN A 249 -3.03 -10.17 24.99
C GLN A 249 -3.04 -8.70 25.43
N LEU A 250 -3.35 -7.79 24.51
CA LEU A 250 -3.42 -6.36 24.83
C LEU A 250 -4.58 -6.04 25.77
N LEU A 251 -5.75 -6.59 25.51
CA LEU A 251 -6.91 -6.46 26.41
C LEU A 251 -6.59 -6.93 27.83
N LYS A 252 -5.89 -8.06 27.99
CA LYS A 252 -5.59 -8.64 29.30
C LYS A 252 -4.53 -7.85 30.08
N ARG A 253 -3.57 -7.20 29.40
CA ARG A 253 -2.37 -6.65 30.04
C ARG A 253 -2.39 -5.14 30.26
N TYR A 254 -3.17 -4.38 29.46
CA TYR A 254 -2.99 -2.93 29.37
C TYR A 254 -4.33 -2.17 29.35
N HIS A 255 -5.24 -2.53 30.25
CA HIS A 255 -6.67 -2.17 30.29
C HIS A 255 -7.02 -0.71 29.92
N ASP A 256 -6.30 0.29 30.46
CA ASP A 256 -6.71 1.69 30.29
C ASP A 256 -5.82 2.51 29.34
N LYS A 257 -4.63 2.02 29.04
CA LYS A 257 -3.62 2.75 28.28
C LYS A 257 -3.60 2.39 26.81
N ILE A 258 -3.94 1.15 26.47
CA ILE A 258 -3.93 0.63 25.11
C ILE A 258 -5.36 0.30 24.70
N ILE A 259 -5.78 0.85 23.57
CA ILE A 259 -7.04 0.59 22.90
C ILE A 259 -6.76 -0.40 21.77
N PRO A 260 -6.94 -1.72 21.99
CA PRO A 260 -6.74 -2.70 20.93
C PRO A 260 -7.93 -2.71 19.96
N VAL A 261 -7.61 -2.69 18.68
CA VAL A 261 -8.59 -2.71 17.60
C VAL A 261 -8.32 -3.92 16.72
N ARG A 262 -9.37 -4.68 16.37
CA ARG A 262 -9.29 -5.77 15.39
C ARG A 262 -9.05 -5.23 13.99
N TYR A 263 -9.28 -6.07 12.97
CA TYR A 263 -9.39 -5.57 11.60
C TYR A 263 -10.51 -4.50 11.54
N THR A 264 -10.23 -3.38 10.88
CA THR A 264 -11.16 -2.26 10.80
C THR A 264 -11.12 -1.64 9.40
N ASP A 265 -12.25 -1.14 8.97
CA ASP A 265 -12.41 -0.28 7.79
C ASP A 265 -12.34 1.22 8.15
N LYS A 266 -12.25 1.55 9.46
CA LYS A 266 -12.17 2.93 9.99
C LYS A 266 -10.73 3.43 10.18
N MET A 267 -9.78 2.99 9.32
CA MET A 267 -8.37 3.43 9.47
C MET A 267 -8.20 4.93 9.27
N ALA A 268 -8.99 5.55 8.41
CA ALA A 268 -8.93 6.99 8.19
C ALA A 268 -9.30 7.77 9.47
N GLU A 269 -10.36 7.34 10.16
CA GLU A 269 -10.80 7.93 11.41
C GLU A 269 -9.75 7.73 12.53
N TYR A 270 -9.18 6.53 12.64
CA TYR A 270 -8.08 6.29 13.58
C TYR A 270 -6.83 7.12 13.28
N MET A 271 -6.47 7.30 12.01
CA MET A 271 -5.37 8.19 11.62
C MET A 271 -5.73 9.64 11.95
N ARG A 272 -6.97 10.06 11.72
CA ARG A 272 -7.40 11.46 11.93
C ARG A 272 -7.35 11.90 13.39
N VAL A 273 -7.69 11.03 14.34
CA VAL A 273 -7.58 11.32 15.76
C VAL A 273 -6.15 11.22 16.30
N SER A 274 -5.21 10.67 15.52
CA SER A 274 -3.87 10.35 16.00
C SER A 274 -2.88 11.49 15.79
N ASP A 275 -2.02 11.69 16.77
CA ASP A 275 -0.93 12.67 16.74
C ASP A 275 0.35 12.07 16.18
N ILE A 276 0.52 10.75 16.30
CA ILE A 276 1.65 9.99 15.76
C ILE A 276 1.14 8.67 15.20
N TYR A 277 1.58 8.32 13.99
CA TYR A 277 1.32 7.02 13.37
C TYR A 277 2.59 6.19 13.27
N ILE A 278 2.63 5.07 13.98
CA ILE A 278 3.76 4.12 13.99
C ILE A 278 3.38 2.89 13.19
N THR A 279 4.05 2.65 12.08
CA THR A 279 3.66 1.58 11.16
C THR A 279 4.86 0.97 10.43
N LYS A 280 4.62 -0.15 9.75
CA LYS A 280 5.55 -0.65 8.74
C LYS A 280 5.56 0.29 7.52
N PRO A 281 6.67 0.40 6.80
CA PRO A 281 6.78 1.25 5.62
C PRO A 281 6.18 0.58 4.37
N GLY A 282 4.93 0.14 4.46
CA GLY A 282 4.16 -0.31 3.29
C GLY A 282 3.80 0.87 2.41
N GLY A 283 3.90 0.73 1.08
CA GLY A 283 3.66 1.83 0.16
C GLY A 283 2.31 2.52 0.39
N LEU A 284 1.21 1.73 0.46
CA LEU A 284 -0.12 2.30 0.67
C LEU A 284 -0.30 2.92 2.06
N SER A 285 0.00 2.19 3.14
CA SER A 285 -0.20 2.71 4.51
C SER A 285 0.61 3.97 4.78
N SER A 286 1.81 4.07 4.21
CA SER A 286 2.65 5.27 4.29
C SER A 286 2.02 6.43 3.49
N THR A 287 1.47 6.15 2.31
CA THR A 287 0.77 7.16 1.49
C THR A 287 -0.50 7.64 2.17
N GLU A 288 -1.30 6.75 2.75
CA GLU A 288 -2.51 7.08 3.52
C GLU A 288 -2.19 8.01 4.69
N GLY A 289 -1.20 7.65 5.52
CA GLY A 289 -0.77 8.48 6.64
C GLY A 289 -0.25 9.84 6.21
N ALA A 290 0.52 9.90 5.12
CA ALA A 290 1.05 11.15 4.58
C ALA A 290 -0.02 12.02 3.90
N ALA A 291 -0.99 11.42 3.20
CA ALA A 291 -2.13 12.13 2.63
C ALA A 291 -3.00 12.80 3.72
N MET A 292 -3.11 12.16 4.88
CA MET A 292 -3.78 12.70 6.07
C MET A 292 -2.95 13.74 6.82
N GLY A 293 -1.65 13.85 6.54
CA GLY A 293 -0.73 14.72 7.26
C GLY A 293 -0.46 14.25 8.70
N VAL A 294 -0.49 12.95 8.96
CA VAL A 294 -0.19 12.40 10.29
C VAL A 294 1.32 12.18 10.43
N PRO A 295 1.98 12.72 11.47
CA PRO A 295 3.40 12.47 11.73
C PRO A 295 3.70 10.99 11.88
N MET A 296 4.72 10.46 11.17
CA MET A 296 4.95 9.03 11.06
C MET A 296 6.30 8.55 11.58
N VAL A 297 6.27 7.36 12.19
CA VAL A 297 7.47 6.58 12.50
C VAL A 297 7.39 5.26 11.75
N HIS A 298 8.36 4.98 10.89
CA HIS A 298 8.47 3.71 10.20
C HIS A 298 9.32 2.72 10.99
N ILE A 299 8.73 1.56 11.25
CA ILE A 299 9.37 0.45 11.99
C ILE A 299 9.31 -0.84 11.17
N MET A 300 10.21 -1.79 11.45
CA MET A 300 10.08 -3.19 11.02
C MET A 300 9.92 -3.42 9.52
N SER A 301 10.73 -2.76 8.69
CA SER A 301 10.70 -2.99 7.24
C SER A 301 11.03 -4.46 6.88
N ILE A 302 10.27 -5.01 5.94
CA ILE A 302 10.62 -6.26 5.26
C ILE A 302 11.67 -5.94 4.19
N PRO A 303 12.74 -6.75 4.05
CA PRO A 303 13.72 -6.54 3.00
C PRO A 303 13.05 -6.50 1.60
N GLY A 304 13.45 -5.54 0.78
CA GLY A 304 12.86 -5.31 -0.54
C GLY A 304 12.12 -3.97 -0.63
N CYS A 305 10.90 -3.96 -1.12
CA CYS A 305 10.10 -2.75 -1.36
C CYS A 305 9.89 -1.92 -0.09
N GLU A 306 9.60 -2.57 1.07
CA GLU A 306 9.39 -1.81 2.31
C GLU A 306 10.68 -1.11 2.78
N THR A 307 11.86 -1.69 2.53
CA THR A 307 13.13 -1.00 2.82
C THR A 307 13.33 0.22 1.92
N ALA A 308 12.93 0.12 0.64
CA ALA A 308 12.98 1.25 -0.28
C ALA A 308 11.99 2.34 0.12
N ASN A 309 10.76 1.97 0.47
CA ASN A 309 9.74 2.90 0.98
C ASN A 309 10.23 3.63 2.24
N MET A 310 10.78 2.89 3.23
CA MET A 310 11.35 3.48 4.45
C MET A 310 12.45 4.49 4.14
N ARG A 311 13.32 4.17 3.20
CA ARG A 311 14.40 5.05 2.76
C ARG A 311 13.84 6.30 2.11
N TYR A 312 12.94 6.16 1.13
CA TYR A 312 12.33 7.28 0.41
C TYR A 312 11.64 8.27 1.36
N PHE A 313 10.81 7.75 2.28
CA PHE A 313 10.13 8.58 3.27
C PHE A 313 11.10 9.24 4.25
N GLY A 314 12.16 8.55 4.66
CA GLY A 314 13.18 9.11 5.55
C GLY A 314 14.04 10.19 4.88
N GLU A 315 14.45 9.99 3.62
CA GLU A 315 15.25 10.96 2.84
C GLU A 315 14.45 12.23 2.48
N LYS A 316 13.13 12.16 2.51
CA LYS A 316 12.22 13.30 2.29
C LYS A 316 11.65 13.88 3.58
N ASP A 317 12.12 13.45 4.74
CA ASP A 317 11.63 13.85 6.07
C ASP A 317 10.11 13.71 6.23
N MET A 318 9.50 12.73 5.53
CA MET A 318 8.08 12.39 5.65
C MET A 318 7.80 11.37 6.75
N SER A 319 8.82 10.75 7.32
CA SER A 319 8.75 9.84 8.46
C SER A 319 10.09 9.74 9.17
N ILE A 320 10.08 9.27 10.43
CA ILE A 320 11.31 8.89 11.14
C ILE A 320 11.56 7.39 10.96
N PRO A 321 12.63 6.97 10.26
CA PRO A 321 12.96 5.55 10.11
C PRO A 321 13.61 4.99 11.38
N VAL A 322 12.98 4.01 12.02
CA VAL A 322 13.47 3.34 13.24
C VAL A 322 13.88 1.90 12.94
N LYS A 323 15.18 1.68 12.73
CA LYS A 323 15.75 0.34 12.48
C LYS A 323 15.97 -0.47 13.77
N LYS A 324 16.29 0.19 14.90
CA LYS A 324 16.55 -0.42 16.21
C LYS A 324 15.52 0.05 17.22
N LEU A 325 14.43 -0.71 17.39
CA LEU A 325 13.28 -0.33 18.23
C LEU A 325 13.72 0.08 19.64
N ARG A 326 14.52 -0.77 20.33
CA ARG A 326 14.94 -0.51 21.73
C ARG A 326 15.67 0.82 21.91
N LYS A 327 16.47 1.22 20.92
CA LYS A 327 17.31 2.43 21.04
C LYS A 327 16.57 3.70 20.61
N ASN A 328 15.74 3.60 19.57
CA ASN A 328 15.35 4.79 18.81
C ASN A 328 13.84 5.06 18.82
N LEU A 329 12.99 4.08 19.22
CA LEU A 329 11.53 4.29 19.12
C LEU A 329 11.02 5.35 20.10
N SER A 330 11.50 5.30 21.37
CA SER A 330 11.13 6.32 22.36
C SER A 330 11.55 7.72 21.95
N ALA A 331 12.80 7.87 21.47
CA ALA A 331 13.32 9.15 21.00
C ALA A 331 12.58 9.67 19.76
N ALA A 332 12.16 8.78 18.85
CA ALA A 332 11.35 9.15 17.69
C ALA A 332 9.96 9.66 18.14
N ALA A 333 9.33 9.00 19.11
CA ALA A 333 8.05 9.44 19.67
C ALA A 333 8.20 10.80 20.38
N ASP A 334 9.29 11.03 21.15
CA ASP A 334 9.57 12.32 21.78
C ASP A 334 9.73 13.44 20.75
N ARG A 335 10.53 13.18 19.70
CA ARG A 335 10.75 14.15 18.63
C ARG A 335 9.44 14.59 17.98
N LEU A 336 8.51 13.67 17.70
CA LEU A 336 7.21 13.97 17.10
C LEU A 336 6.19 14.49 18.10
N SER A 337 6.43 14.36 19.40
CA SER A 337 5.64 15.05 20.43
C SER A 337 5.97 16.55 20.51
N ALA A 338 7.12 16.97 20.00
CA ALA A 338 7.47 18.38 19.81
C ALA A 338 6.79 18.89 18.52
N SER A 339 6.00 19.97 18.66
CA SER A 339 5.15 20.49 17.58
C SER A 339 5.90 20.86 16.29
N SER A 340 7.11 21.41 16.40
CA SER A 340 7.92 21.84 15.23
C SER A 340 8.28 20.69 14.30
N ALA A 341 8.83 19.59 14.84
CA ALA A 341 9.22 18.43 14.04
C ALA A 341 8.03 17.72 13.37
N ALA A 342 6.90 17.68 14.07
CA ALA A 342 5.66 17.14 13.52
C ALA A 342 5.11 18.02 12.38
N GLN A 343 5.15 19.34 12.55
CA GLN A 343 4.73 20.31 11.52
C GLN A 343 5.61 20.25 10.27
N GLU A 344 6.95 20.25 10.43
CA GLU A 344 7.88 20.09 9.32
C GLU A 344 7.63 18.81 8.53
N MET A 345 7.42 17.70 9.21
CA MET A 345 7.07 16.43 8.57
C MET A 345 5.78 16.53 7.77
N THR A 346 4.73 17.14 8.32
CA THR A 346 3.46 17.34 7.64
C THR A 346 3.61 18.24 6.39
N VAL A 347 4.44 19.27 6.44
CA VAL A 347 4.75 20.12 5.27
C VAL A 347 5.42 19.28 4.18
N ASN A 348 6.38 18.44 4.52
CA ASN A 348 7.04 17.53 3.56
C ASN A 348 6.07 16.49 2.99
N GLN A 349 5.21 15.90 3.81
CA GLN A 349 4.18 14.98 3.35
C GLN A 349 3.27 15.63 2.30
N LYS A 350 2.77 16.84 2.55
CA LYS A 350 1.95 17.61 1.60
C LYS A 350 2.70 17.96 0.31
N LYS A 351 4.01 18.18 0.39
CA LYS A 351 4.86 18.50 -0.77
C LYS A 351 5.06 17.32 -1.70
N TYR A 352 5.22 16.11 -1.16
CA TYR A 352 5.65 14.94 -1.94
C TYR A 352 4.54 13.92 -2.19
N ILE A 353 3.40 13.99 -1.50
CA ILE A 353 2.30 13.05 -1.66
C ILE A 353 1.13 13.76 -2.34
N ASN A 354 0.64 13.15 -3.42
CA ASN A 354 -0.58 13.58 -4.08
C ASN A 354 -1.81 12.90 -3.44
N PRO A 355 -2.59 13.59 -2.62
CA PRO A 355 -3.79 13.02 -2.00
C PRO A 355 -4.91 12.76 -3.02
N ASN A 356 -4.84 13.37 -4.20
CA ASN A 356 -5.81 13.24 -5.28
C ASN A 356 -5.44 12.20 -6.33
N ALA A 357 -4.42 11.36 -6.08
CA ALA A 357 -3.92 10.39 -7.06
C ALA A 357 -5.01 9.52 -7.69
N ALA A 358 -5.98 9.04 -6.91
CA ALA A 358 -7.11 8.26 -7.44
C ALA A 358 -7.94 9.07 -8.45
N LYS A 359 -8.22 10.35 -8.14
CA LYS A 359 -8.95 11.27 -9.03
C LYS A 359 -8.18 11.52 -10.33
N ASP A 360 -6.88 11.78 -10.22
CA ASP A 360 -6.02 12.10 -11.36
C ASP A 360 -5.81 10.88 -12.27
N ILE A 361 -5.67 9.68 -11.69
CA ILE A 361 -5.61 8.42 -12.44
C ILE A 361 -6.92 8.17 -13.20
N CYS A 362 -8.08 8.44 -12.58
CA CYS A 362 -9.36 8.28 -13.26
C CYS A 362 -9.51 9.28 -14.42
N THR A 363 -9.11 10.55 -14.23
CA THR A 363 -9.11 11.55 -15.31
C THR A 363 -8.20 11.13 -16.48
N LEU A 364 -6.99 10.65 -16.18
CA LEU A 364 -6.09 10.11 -17.20
C LEU A 364 -6.71 8.91 -17.92
N ALA A 365 -7.40 8.01 -17.20
CA ALA A 365 -8.02 6.83 -17.79
C ALA A 365 -9.18 7.22 -18.74
N GLU A 366 -9.99 8.21 -18.37
CA GLU A 366 -11.05 8.77 -19.22
C GLU A 366 -10.48 9.36 -20.52
N GLN A 367 -9.52 10.29 -20.41
CA GLN A 367 -8.84 10.91 -21.56
C GLN A 367 -8.19 9.84 -22.45
N PHE A 368 -7.50 8.89 -21.84
CA PHE A 368 -6.85 7.83 -22.59
C PHE A 368 -7.86 6.96 -23.34
N VAL A 369 -9.03 6.65 -22.79
CA VAL A 369 -10.08 5.88 -23.47
C VAL A 369 -10.69 6.71 -24.61
N ASP A 370 -10.89 8.00 -24.43
CA ASP A 370 -11.49 8.89 -25.42
C ASP A 370 -10.50 9.26 -26.57
N GLY A 371 -9.22 8.93 -26.43
CA GLY A 371 -8.20 9.13 -27.46
C GLY A 371 -7.49 10.49 -27.40
N GLU A 372 -7.58 11.15 -26.24
CA GLU A 372 -6.92 12.42 -25.94
C GLU A 372 -5.49 12.26 -25.36
#